data_4203cd8e5f833038c516ae225dc62bf6
#
_entry.id   4203cd8e5f833038c516ae225dc62bf6
#
_cell.length_a   1.000
_cell.length_b   1.000
_cell.length_c   1.000
_cell.angle_alpha   90.00
_cell.angle_beta   90.00
_cell.angle_gamma   90.00
#
_symmetry.space_group_name_H-M   'P 1'
#
loop_
_entity.id
_entity.type
_entity.pdbx_description
1 polymer ?
#
loop_
_entity_poly.entity_id
_entity_poly.type
_entity_poly.pdbx_seq_one_letter_code
_entity_poly.pdbx_strand_id
1 'polypeptide(L)'
;MKLATLCYVIDKKNNSTLMIYRNKKQNDYHEGKWNGLGGKFEPGESPEECAIREIEEESGLKVASLRMKGFITFPLFDGKDDWYVFLFTADEFAGELIDSPEGRLEWIPNEKLTEINLWDGDKMFIPWLFEDKFFSAKFNYLGGRFVDYSVNFH
;
A
#
# COMPACT_ATOMS: atom_id res chain seq x y z
N MET A 1 -10.59 10.02 -12.57
CA MET A 1 -10.28 8.73 -11.92
C MET A 1 -8.79 8.50 -11.87
N LYS A 2 -8.29 7.96 -10.78
CA LYS A 2 -6.87 7.71 -10.56
C LYS A 2 -6.62 6.22 -10.38
N LEU A 3 -5.56 5.71 -10.98
CA LEU A 3 -5.12 4.33 -10.85
C LEU A 3 -3.80 4.31 -10.09
N ALA A 4 -3.72 3.46 -9.08
CA ALA A 4 -2.54 3.38 -8.24
C ALA A 4 -2.30 1.94 -7.75
N THR A 5 -1.10 1.73 -7.22
CA THR A 5 -0.75 0.48 -6.53
C THR A 5 -0.48 0.75 -5.07
N LEU A 6 -0.67 -0.28 -4.26
CA LEU A 6 -0.31 -0.29 -2.85
C LEU A 6 0.35 -1.64 -2.57
N CYS A 7 1.60 -1.60 -2.14
CA CYS A 7 2.46 -2.77 -2.13
C CYS A 7 3.05 -3.01 -0.75
N TYR A 8 3.01 -4.24 -0.31
CA TYR A 8 3.52 -4.66 0.99
C TYR A 8 4.63 -5.68 0.78
N VAL A 9 5.87 -5.26 1.03
CA VAL A 9 7.03 -6.15 0.96
C VAL A 9 7.18 -6.84 2.31
N ILE A 10 7.11 -8.16 2.30
CA ILE A 10 7.06 -8.97 3.52
C ILE A 10 8.37 -9.76 3.67
N ASP A 11 9.05 -9.56 4.77
CA ASP A 11 10.20 -10.36 5.17
C ASP A 11 9.69 -11.53 6.01
N LYS A 12 9.52 -12.68 5.38
CA LYS A 12 9.02 -13.89 6.04
C LYS A 12 9.97 -14.40 7.10
N LYS A 13 11.27 -14.20 6.90
CA LYS A 13 12.30 -14.68 7.82
C LYS A 13 12.20 -13.97 9.17
N ASN A 14 11.92 -12.67 9.16
CA ASN A 14 11.82 -11.84 10.36
C ASN A 14 10.39 -11.47 10.71
N ASN A 15 9.42 -12.01 9.99
CA ASN A 15 7.99 -11.80 10.22
C ASN A 15 7.63 -10.32 10.32
N SER A 16 8.10 -9.55 9.34
CA SER A 16 7.89 -8.10 9.30
C SER A 16 7.52 -7.62 7.90
N THR A 17 6.93 -6.44 7.84
CA THR A 17 6.49 -5.81 6.59
C THR A 17 7.07 -4.42 6.50
N LEU A 18 7.53 -4.08 5.30
CA LEU A 18 8.12 -2.76 5.04
C LEU A 18 7.02 -1.72 4.92
N MET A 19 7.09 -0.72 5.77
CA MET A 19 6.15 0.40 5.77
C MET A 19 6.91 1.71 5.63
N ILE A 20 6.22 2.72 5.10
CA ILE A 20 6.80 4.05 4.96
C ILE A 20 5.99 5.06 5.78
N TYR A 21 6.69 5.83 6.62
CA TYR A 21 6.10 6.93 7.36
C TYR A 21 6.23 8.21 6.53
N ARG A 22 5.08 8.77 6.14
CA ARG A 22 5.03 9.92 5.22
C ARG A 22 5.33 11.21 5.97
N ASN A 23 6.59 11.62 6.00
CA ASN A 23 7.04 12.80 6.74
C ASN A 23 7.98 13.73 5.96
N LYS A 24 8.23 13.46 4.68
CA LYS A 24 9.19 14.25 3.88
C LYS A 24 8.56 15.24 2.92
N LYS A 25 7.32 15.00 2.49
CA LYS A 25 6.60 15.92 1.60
C LYS A 25 5.60 16.74 2.40
N GLN A 26 5.70 18.08 2.28
CA GLN A 26 4.70 18.98 2.86
C GLN A 26 3.41 18.91 2.05
N ASN A 27 2.28 19.02 2.74
CA ASN A 27 0.94 18.96 2.13
C ASN A 27 0.66 17.64 1.39
N ASP A 28 1.42 16.58 1.70
CA ASP A 28 1.10 15.24 1.27
C ASP A 28 -0.19 14.80 1.97
N TYR A 29 -1.14 14.26 1.22
CA TYR A 29 -2.41 13.80 1.76
C TYR A 29 -2.22 12.75 2.86
N HIS A 30 -1.17 11.95 2.75
CA HIS A 30 -0.83 10.89 3.71
C HIS A 30 0.15 11.35 4.80
N GLU A 31 0.41 12.65 4.92
CA GLU A 31 1.38 13.17 5.90
C GLU A 31 1.04 12.70 7.33
N GLY A 32 2.05 12.20 8.03
CA GLY A 32 1.90 11.70 9.40
C GLY A 32 1.34 10.29 9.49
N LYS A 33 1.14 9.61 8.36
CA LYS A 33 0.62 8.25 8.34
C LYS A 33 1.62 7.25 7.83
N TRP A 34 1.52 6.01 8.32
CA TRP A 34 2.23 4.88 7.77
C TRP A 34 1.44 4.30 6.61
N ASN A 35 2.15 3.93 5.56
CA ASN A 35 1.54 3.34 4.37
C ASN A 35 2.40 2.20 3.85
N GLY A 36 1.81 1.33 3.04
CA GLY A 36 2.58 0.48 2.14
C GLY A 36 3.25 1.33 1.07
N LEU A 37 4.08 0.71 0.25
CA LEU A 37 4.73 1.37 -0.87
C LEU A 37 3.77 1.41 -2.06
N GLY A 38 4.06 2.28 -3.02
CA GLY A 38 3.27 2.32 -4.24
C GLY A 38 2.98 3.74 -4.67
N GLY A 39 2.26 3.87 -5.76
CA GLY A 39 1.92 5.18 -6.30
C GLY A 39 1.12 5.05 -7.57
N LYS A 40 0.98 6.18 -8.27
CA LYS A 40 0.17 6.26 -9.47
C LYS A 40 0.82 5.55 -10.65
N PHE A 41 0.00 4.99 -11.52
CA PHE A 41 0.43 4.43 -12.78
C PHE A 41 1.04 5.50 -13.67
N GLU A 42 2.08 5.12 -14.40
CA GLU A 42 2.54 5.89 -15.55
C GLU A 42 1.84 5.35 -16.80
N PRO A 43 1.75 6.19 -17.88
CA PRO A 43 1.10 5.73 -19.10
C PRO A 43 1.65 4.42 -19.62
N GLY A 44 0.76 3.48 -19.91
CA GLY A 44 1.12 2.19 -20.49
C GLY A 44 1.60 1.13 -19.50
N GLU A 45 1.71 1.46 -18.22
CA GLU A 45 2.12 0.46 -17.24
C GLU A 45 1.01 -0.53 -16.91
N SER A 46 1.38 -1.80 -16.77
CA SER A 46 0.52 -2.77 -16.10
C SER A 46 0.57 -2.55 -14.58
N PRO A 47 -0.39 -3.11 -13.82
CA PRO A 47 -0.31 -3.04 -12.37
C PRO A 47 1.02 -3.57 -11.80
N GLU A 48 1.53 -4.68 -12.35
CA GLU A 48 2.80 -5.25 -11.92
C GLU A 48 3.98 -4.34 -12.21
N GLU A 49 4.01 -3.75 -13.39
CA GLU A 49 5.08 -2.82 -13.77
C GLU A 49 5.09 -1.59 -12.85
N CYS A 50 3.92 -1.05 -12.54
CA CYS A 50 3.80 0.06 -11.61
C CYS A 50 4.29 -0.33 -10.22
N ALA A 51 3.88 -1.49 -9.73
CA ALA A 51 4.28 -1.98 -8.41
C ALA A 51 5.80 -2.15 -8.31
N ILE A 52 6.41 -2.81 -9.28
CA ILE A 52 7.86 -3.04 -9.30
C ILE A 52 8.62 -1.72 -9.32
N ARG A 53 8.20 -0.79 -10.17
CA ARG A 53 8.84 0.52 -10.29
C ARG A 53 8.72 1.32 -9.00
N GLU A 54 7.53 1.40 -8.43
CA GLU A 54 7.30 2.17 -7.21
C GLU A 54 8.05 1.59 -6.00
N ILE A 55 8.08 0.27 -5.85
CA ILE A 55 8.83 -0.36 -4.78
C ILE A 55 10.32 0.00 -4.90
N GLU A 56 10.89 -0.08 -6.09
CA GLU A 56 12.30 0.24 -6.31
C GLU A 56 12.58 1.72 -6.08
N GLU A 57 11.74 2.62 -6.60
CA GLU A 57 11.93 4.06 -6.42
C GLU A 57 11.86 4.48 -4.95
N GLU A 58 10.93 3.91 -4.20
CA GLU A 58 10.70 4.31 -2.83
C GLU A 58 11.62 3.61 -1.82
N SER A 59 12.03 2.39 -2.10
CA SER A 59 12.79 1.59 -1.13
C SER A 59 14.17 1.15 -1.56
N GLY A 60 14.45 1.12 -2.86
CA GLY A 60 15.67 0.54 -3.41
C GLY A 60 15.61 -0.96 -3.59
N LEU A 61 14.53 -1.60 -3.16
CA LEU A 61 14.41 -3.05 -3.26
C LEU A 61 13.93 -3.46 -4.66
N LYS A 62 14.50 -4.57 -5.15
CA LYS A 62 14.07 -5.22 -6.39
C LYS A 62 13.30 -6.47 -6.01
N VAL A 63 12.05 -6.53 -6.43
CA VAL A 63 11.20 -7.67 -6.13
C VAL A 63 11.20 -8.67 -7.27
N ALA A 64 11.30 -9.95 -6.94
CA ALA A 64 11.37 -11.02 -7.91
C ALA A 64 10.00 -11.53 -8.33
N SER A 65 9.04 -11.47 -7.42
CA SER A 65 7.67 -11.89 -7.71
C SER A 65 6.68 -11.08 -6.91
N LEU A 66 5.50 -10.91 -7.49
CA LEU A 66 4.40 -10.19 -6.88
C LEU A 66 3.18 -11.09 -6.82
N ARG A 67 2.40 -10.94 -5.75
CA ARG A 67 1.09 -11.55 -5.67
C ARG A 67 0.05 -10.44 -5.59
N MET A 68 -0.88 -10.39 -6.53
CA MET A 68 -2.00 -9.46 -6.46
C MET A 68 -2.99 -10.00 -5.42
N LYS A 69 -3.23 -9.21 -4.38
CA LYS A 69 -4.08 -9.63 -3.26
C LYS A 69 -5.48 -9.09 -3.37
N GLY A 70 -5.65 -7.99 -4.03
CA GLY A 70 -6.97 -7.39 -4.11
C GLY A 70 -7.01 -6.11 -4.91
N PHE A 71 -8.20 -5.58 -4.96
CA PHE A 71 -8.52 -4.36 -5.68
C PHE A 71 -9.48 -3.55 -4.81
N ILE A 72 -9.14 -2.28 -4.57
CA ILE A 72 -9.98 -1.42 -3.74
C ILE A 72 -10.37 -0.16 -4.49
N THR A 73 -11.65 0.16 -4.42
CA THR A 73 -12.19 1.43 -4.89
C THR A 73 -12.31 2.38 -3.70
N PHE A 74 -11.75 3.57 -3.84
CA PHE A 74 -11.89 4.66 -2.87
C PHE A 74 -12.60 5.82 -3.54
N PRO A 75 -13.95 5.89 -3.47
CA PRO A 75 -14.67 6.98 -4.12
C PRO A 75 -14.31 8.31 -3.47
N LEU A 76 -13.95 9.29 -4.30
CA LEU A 76 -13.65 10.66 -3.89
C LEU A 76 -12.75 10.77 -2.66
N PHE A 77 -11.75 9.89 -2.56
CA PHE A 77 -10.88 9.83 -1.38
C PHE A 77 -10.20 11.16 -1.08
N ASP A 78 -9.75 11.85 -2.13
CA ASP A 78 -9.11 13.18 -2.03
C ASP A 78 -10.09 14.33 -2.24
N GLY A 79 -11.40 14.04 -2.27
CA GLY A 79 -12.44 15.03 -2.53
C GLY A 79 -12.62 15.41 -3.99
N LYS A 80 -11.80 14.84 -4.89
CA LYS A 80 -11.81 15.17 -6.32
C LYS A 80 -12.03 13.96 -7.21
N ASP A 81 -11.26 12.91 -6.99
CA ASP A 81 -11.19 11.75 -7.87
C ASP A 81 -11.52 10.47 -7.14
N ASP A 82 -12.10 9.53 -7.90
CA ASP A 82 -12.20 8.15 -7.46
C ASP A 82 -10.86 7.48 -7.67
N TRP A 83 -10.37 6.77 -6.67
CA TRP A 83 -9.12 6.03 -6.72
C TRP A 83 -9.38 4.55 -6.84
N TYR A 84 -8.69 3.91 -7.76
CA TYR A 84 -8.74 2.47 -7.97
C TYR A 84 -7.35 1.93 -7.70
N VAL A 85 -7.22 1.12 -6.66
CA VAL A 85 -5.93 0.71 -6.12
C VAL A 85 -5.77 -0.79 -6.20
N PHE A 86 -4.68 -1.22 -6.84
CA PHE A 86 -4.30 -2.64 -6.91
C PHE A 86 -3.35 -2.93 -5.76
N LEU A 87 -3.68 -3.95 -4.95
CA LEU A 87 -2.90 -4.32 -3.78
C LEU A 87 -2.03 -5.53 -4.09
N PHE A 88 -0.75 -5.42 -3.74
CA PHE A 88 0.23 -6.48 -3.94
C PHE A 88 0.96 -6.81 -2.66
N THR A 89 1.36 -8.08 -2.52
CA THR A 89 2.40 -8.48 -1.58
C THR A 89 3.59 -9.02 -2.36
N ALA A 90 4.79 -8.86 -1.78
CA ALA A 90 6.03 -9.38 -2.35
C ALA A 90 6.88 -9.91 -1.20
N ASP A 91 7.30 -11.17 -1.26
CA ASP A 91 8.11 -11.79 -0.22
C ASP A 91 9.47 -12.31 -0.72
N GLU A 92 9.77 -12.07 -2.01
CA GLU A 92 11.06 -12.38 -2.60
C GLU A 92 11.65 -11.08 -3.14
N PHE A 93 12.71 -10.62 -2.52
CA PHE A 93 13.31 -9.33 -2.87
C PHE A 93 14.81 -9.36 -2.62
N ALA A 94 15.51 -8.41 -3.24
CA ALA A 94 16.95 -8.23 -3.08
C ALA A 94 17.26 -6.74 -3.00
N GLY A 95 18.49 -6.43 -2.58
CA GLY A 95 18.95 -5.06 -2.48
C GLY A 95 18.93 -4.53 -1.06
N GLU A 96 19.27 -3.26 -0.92
CA GLU A 96 19.33 -2.58 0.37
C GLU A 96 18.41 -1.36 0.35
N LEU A 97 17.86 -1.03 1.52
CA LEU A 97 16.99 0.14 1.65
C LEU A 97 17.78 1.43 1.38
N ILE A 98 17.17 2.32 0.61
CA ILE A 98 17.69 3.66 0.37
C ILE A 98 17.06 4.65 1.36
N ASP A 99 17.57 5.87 1.42
CA ASP A 99 16.89 6.98 2.09
C ASP A 99 15.76 7.43 1.18
N SER A 100 14.54 7.01 1.50
CA SER A 100 13.40 7.22 0.62
C SER A 100 13.05 8.71 0.48
N PRO A 101 12.76 9.17 -0.75
CA PRO A 101 12.29 10.54 -0.97
C PRO A 101 10.87 10.79 -0.41
N GLU A 102 10.12 9.73 -0.12
CA GLU A 102 8.73 9.83 0.32
C GLU A 102 8.57 9.87 1.84
N GLY A 103 9.54 9.34 2.59
CA GLY A 103 9.44 9.29 4.04
C GLY A 103 10.46 8.36 4.67
N ARG A 104 10.18 7.95 5.90
CA ARG A 104 11.04 7.03 6.65
C ARG A 104 10.56 5.59 6.46
N LEU A 105 11.46 4.72 6.04
CA LEU A 105 11.19 3.30 5.88
C LEU A 105 11.50 2.56 7.17
N GLU A 106 10.61 1.64 7.54
CA GLU A 106 10.83 0.72 8.66
C GLU A 106 10.21 -0.63 8.39
N TRP A 107 10.91 -1.68 8.85
CA TRP A 107 10.35 -3.02 8.93
C TRP A 107 9.53 -3.11 10.20
N ILE A 108 8.21 -3.24 10.07
CA ILE A 108 7.29 -3.30 11.20
C ILE A 108 6.93 -4.77 11.46
N PRO A 109 7.07 -5.27 12.69
CA PRO A 109 6.60 -6.62 12.99
C PRO A 109 5.15 -6.82 12.57
N ASN A 110 4.86 -7.94 11.92
CA ASN A 110 3.52 -8.17 11.36
C ASN A 110 2.41 -8.09 12.43
N GLU A 111 2.68 -8.54 13.64
CA GLU A 111 1.69 -8.45 14.73
C GLU A 111 1.40 -7.02 15.18
N LYS A 112 2.21 -6.06 14.77
CA LYS A 112 2.04 -4.65 15.13
C LYS A 112 1.50 -3.77 14.01
N LEU A 113 1.29 -4.34 12.84
CA LEU A 113 0.88 -3.56 11.66
C LEU A 113 -0.42 -2.76 11.88
N THR A 114 -1.38 -3.30 12.61
CA THR A 114 -2.65 -2.63 12.84
C THR A 114 -2.63 -1.70 14.05
N GLU A 115 -1.49 -1.60 14.74
CA GLU A 115 -1.34 -0.75 15.93
C GLU A 115 -0.69 0.60 15.62
N ILE A 116 -0.04 0.74 14.46
CA ILE A 116 0.61 1.99 14.04
C ILE A 116 -0.41 2.96 13.46
N ASN A 117 -0.02 4.22 13.27
CA ASN A 117 -0.93 5.25 12.74
C ASN A 117 -1.19 5.06 11.25
N LEU A 118 -2.18 4.27 10.94
CA LEU A 118 -2.65 4.00 9.58
C LEU A 118 -3.91 4.81 9.28
N TRP A 119 -4.29 4.87 8.01
CA TRP A 119 -5.66 5.18 7.64
C TRP A 119 -6.57 4.10 8.25
N ASP A 120 -7.74 4.49 8.75
CA ASP A 120 -8.62 3.55 9.46
C ASP A 120 -9.03 2.35 8.61
N GLY A 121 -9.27 2.56 7.32
CA GLY A 121 -9.61 1.46 6.41
C GLY A 121 -8.47 0.46 6.23
N ASP A 122 -7.23 0.91 6.31
CA ASP A 122 -6.06 0.04 6.17
C ASP A 122 -6.03 -1.02 7.27
N LYS A 123 -6.49 -0.67 8.47
CA LYS A 123 -6.59 -1.62 9.57
C LYS A 123 -7.53 -2.77 9.26
N MET A 124 -8.52 -2.52 8.40
CA MET A 124 -9.49 -3.55 7.98
C MET A 124 -8.90 -4.51 6.97
N PHE A 125 -8.21 -4.00 5.93
CA PHE A 125 -7.76 -4.87 4.85
C PHE A 125 -6.37 -5.48 5.06
N ILE A 126 -5.50 -4.89 5.87
CA ILE A 126 -4.16 -5.44 6.10
C ILE A 126 -4.21 -6.91 6.54
N PRO A 127 -5.08 -7.33 7.47
CA PRO A 127 -5.19 -8.75 7.80
C PRO A 127 -5.51 -9.65 6.60
N TRP A 128 -6.27 -9.16 5.62
CA TRP A 128 -6.63 -9.94 4.43
C TRP A 128 -5.43 -10.24 3.54
N LEU A 129 -4.38 -9.40 3.61
CA LEU A 129 -3.16 -9.61 2.83
C LEU A 129 -2.41 -10.89 3.21
N PHE A 130 -2.61 -11.36 4.43
CA PHE A 130 -1.95 -12.56 4.95
C PHE A 130 -2.81 -13.82 4.79
N GLU A 131 -3.99 -13.69 4.22
CA GLU A 131 -4.89 -14.79 3.92
C GLU A 131 -4.71 -15.22 2.47
N ASP A 132 -5.03 -16.48 2.18
CA ASP A 132 -4.95 -17.00 0.81
C ASP A 132 -6.26 -16.73 0.07
N LYS A 133 -6.55 -15.44 -0.13
CA LYS A 133 -7.77 -14.97 -0.78
C LYS A 133 -7.48 -13.75 -1.63
N PHE A 134 -8.21 -13.64 -2.74
CA PHE A 134 -8.28 -12.41 -3.52
C PHE A 134 -9.55 -11.67 -3.14
N PHE A 135 -9.49 -10.36 -3.03
CA PHE A 135 -10.67 -9.58 -2.69
C PHE A 135 -10.85 -8.37 -3.59
N SER A 136 -12.09 -7.95 -3.76
CA SER A 136 -12.43 -6.65 -4.31
C SER A 136 -13.28 -5.91 -3.29
N ALA A 137 -12.95 -4.67 -3.01
CA ALA A 137 -13.58 -3.92 -1.94
C ALA A 137 -13.83 -2.48 -2.35
N LYS A 138 -14.74 -1.84 -1.62
CA LYS A 138 -14.96 -0.40 -1.73
C LYS A 138 -14.89 0.17 -0.31
N PHE A 139 -14.03 1.17 -0.13
CA PHE A 139 -13.84 1.84 1.15
C PHE A 139 -14.27 3.29 1.02
N ASN A 140 -15.25 3.69 1.80
CA ASN A 140 -15.81 5.04 1.76
C ASN A 140 -15.21 5.92 2.85
N TYR A 141 -14.66 7.05 2.42
CA TYR A 141 -14.16 8.10 3.31
C TYR A 141 -14.92 9.39 3.03
N LEU A 142 -15.09 10.22 4.05
CA LEU A 142 -15.68 11.54 3.93
C LEU A 142 -14.86 12.52 4.76
N GLY A 143 -14.22 13.50 4.09
CA GLY A 143 -13.38 14.47 4.75
C GLY A 143 -12.22 13.85 5.53
N GLY A 144 -11.62 12.80 4.99
CA GLY A 144 -10.52 12.09 5.62
C GLY A 144 -10.93 11.10 6.69
N ARG A 145 -12.23 10.93 6.92
CA ARG A 145 -12.76 10.00 7.92
C ARG A 145 -13.32 8.76 7.26
N PHE A 146 -12.97 7.61 7.79
CA PHE A 146 -13.51 6.34 7.34
C PHE A 146 -14.98 6.23 7.74
N VAL A 147 -15.84 5.89 6.77
CA VAL A 147 -17.29 5.75 6.99
C VAL A 147 -17.66 4.27 7.06
N ASP A 148 -17.43 3.54 5.99
CA ASP A 148 -17.78 2.12 5.90
C ASP A 148 -17.02 1.45 4.75
N TYR A 149 -17.20 0.15 4.61
CA TYR A 149 -16.65 -0.60 3.49
C TYR A 149 -17.55 -1.76 3.12
N SER A 150 -17.37 -2.26 1.90
CA SER A 150 -17.92 -3.53 1.46
C SER A 150 -16.82 -4.35 0.81
N VAL A 151 -16.91 -5.66 0.89
CA VAL A 151 -15.88 -6.55 0.35
C VAL A 151 -16.50 -7.83 -0.22
N ASN A 152 -15.91 -8.30 -1.32
CA ASN A 152 -16.20 -9.59 -1.90
C ASN A 152 -14.91 -10.40 -1.96
N PHE A 153 -14.89 -11.57 -1.37
CA PHE A 153 -13.74 -12.47 -1.42
C PHE A 153 -13.94 -13.46 -2.57
N HIS A 154 -12.86 -13.71 -3.30
CA HIS A 154 -12.88 -14.58 -4.47
C HIS A 154 -11.95 -15.78 -4.31
#